data_31f1ad10d08925f2639dc54c29ecb3ce
#
_entry.id   31f1ad10d08925f2639dc54c29ecb3ce
#
_cell.length_a   1.000
_cell.length_b   1.000
_cell.length_c   1.000
_cell.angle_alpha   90.00
_cell.angle_beta   90.00
_cell.angle_gamma   90.00
#
_symmetry.space_group_name_H-M   'P 1'
#
loop_
_entity.id
_entity.type
_entity.pdbx_description
1 polymer ?
#
loop_
_entity_poly.entity_id
_entity_poly.type
_entity_poly.pdbx_seq_one_letter_code
_entity_poly.pdbx_strand_id
1 'polypeptide(L)'
;MKGRVTIGLVGDRNDSVPAHVAIPLALESAAAAVGIAAAYEWVPTERIRSASRVAAYDGLWCVPASPYRSMEGALLAIRCAREGRIPFLGTCGGFQHAIIEYARNVLGWQDATHGETDSTATLAVISPLSCGIIDGSGSVQLLAGSRIAAAYGSDEATEEYLCSYGVNPDFRASLVAGPLRESARDDTGDLRAVELDDHPFFVATLFQPERAALRGKPAPLVEAFLAACAAE
;
A
#
# COMPACT_ATOMS: atom_id res chain seq x y z
N MET A 1 -17.42 16.95 -2.30
CA MET A 1 -17.02 15.83 -1.42
C MET A 1 -18.22 14.90 -1.21
N LYS A 2 -18.04 13.59 -1.42
CA LYS A 2 -19.04 12.57 -1.10
C LYS A 2 -19.20 12.48 0.42
N GLY A 3 -20.42 12.45 0.91
CA GLY A 3 -20.70 12.23 2.35
C GLY A 3 -20.49 10.77 2.80
N ARG A 4 -20.35 9.84 1.86
CA ARG A 4 -20.14 8.41 2.09
C ARG A 4 -19.28 7.81 1.01
N VAL A 5 -18.35 6.94 1.41
CA VAL A 5 -17.47 6.17 0.52
C VAL A 5 -17.49 4.69 0.85
N THR A 6 -17.19 3.85 -0.14
CA THR A 6 -17.05 2.40 0.03
C THR A 6 -15.68 1.95 -0.42
N ILE A 7 -14.92 1.31 0.47
CA ILE A 7 -13.54 0.89 0.26
C ILE A 7 -13.48 -0.62 0.00
N GLY A 8 -12.82 -1.01 -1.09
CA GLY A 8 -12.46 -2.40 -1.36
C GLY A 8 -11.14 -2.76 -0.65
N LEU A 9 -11.20 -3.64 0.36
CA LEU A 9 -10.04 -4.20 1.04
C LEU A 9 -9.55 -5.43 0.28
N VAL A 10 -8.58 -5.23 -0.61
CA VAL A 10 -8.03 -6.28 -1.47
C VAL A 10 -7.01 -7.11 -0.68
N GLY A 11 -7.34 -8.36 -0.42
CA GLY A 11 -6.49 -9.29 0.31
C GLY A 11 -7.29 -10.43 0.95
N ASP A 12 -6.56 -11.37 1.53
CA ASP A 12 -7.14 -12.61 2.07
C ASP A 12 -7.24 -12.50 3.59
N ARG A 13 -8.40 -12.06 4.08
CA ARG A 13 -8.63 -11.77 5.49
C ARG A 13 -8.21 -12.93 6.40
N ASN A 14 -7.45 -12.58 7.43
CA ASN A 14 -7.03 -13.48 8.49
C ASN A 14 -7.00 -12.72 9.82
N ASP A 15 -7.86 -13.09 10.76
CA ASP A 15 -8.00 -12.39 12.05
C ASP A 15 -6.79 -12.60 12.99
N SER A 16 -5.86 -13.51 12.65
CA SER A 16 -4.58 -13.65 13.37
C SER A 16 -3.54 -12.60 12.93
N VAL A 17 -3.79 -11.86 11.86
CA VAL A 17 -2.92 -10.78 11.37
C VAL A 17 -3.31 -9.48 12.05
N PRO A 18 -2.45 -8.85 12.89
CA PRO A 18 -2.79 -7.64 13.64
C PRO A 18 -3.28 -6.49 12.74
N ALA A 19 -2.68 -6.32 11.57
CA ALA A 19 -3.10 -5.30 10.62
C ALA A 19 -4.53 -5.49 10.13
N HIS A 20 -5.00 -6.74 9.94
CA HIS A 20 -6.37 -7.02 9.51
C HIS A 20 -7.41 -6.66 10.57
N VAL A 21 -7.02 -6.70 11.83
CA VAL A 21 -7.85 -6.22 12.95
C VAL A 21 -7.79 -4.70 13.06
N ALA A 22 -6.64 -4.11 12.75
CA ALA A 22 -6.41 -2.67 12.81
C ALA A 22 -7.15 -1.88 11.73
N ILE A 23 -7.23 -2.42 10.50
CA ILE A 23 -7.80 -1.72 9.34
C ILE A 23 -9.23 -1.19 9.58
N PRO A 24 -10.18 -1.99 10.10
CA PRO A 24 -11.52 -1.47 10.42
C PRO A 24 -11.50 -0.30 11.42
N LEU A 25 -10.67 -0.40 12.47
CA LEU A 25 -10.53 0.64 13.48
C LEU A 25 -9.91 1.92 12.89
N ALA A 26 -8.91 1.76 12.02
CA ALA A 26 -8.28 2.88 11.32
C ALA A 26 -9.26 3.58 10.38
N LEU A 27 -10.07 2.83 9.63
CA LEU A 27 -11.10 3.39 8.76
C LEU A 27 -12.18 4.13 9.55
N GLU A 28 -12.63 3.59 10.69
CA GLU A 28 -13.63 4.23 11.54
C GLU A 28 -13.10 5.56 12.11
N SER A 29 -11.89 5.54 12.67
CA SER A 29 -11.24 6.74 13.22
C SER A 29 -11.01 7.79 12.13
N ALA A 30 -10.47 7.39 10.97
CA ALA A 30 -10.20 8.28 9.87
C ALA A 30 -11.49 8.88 9.26
N ALA A 31 -12.56 8.09 9.15
CA ALA A 31 -13.87 8.57 8.67
C ALA A 31 -14.43 9.66 9.58
N ALA A 32 -14.32 9.46 10.91
CA ALA A 32 -14.73 10.46 11.90
C ALA A 32 -13.88 11.74 11.77
N ALA A 33 -12.56 11.64 11.59
CA ALA A 33 -11.67 12.79 11.43
C ALA A 33 -11.95 13.57 10.15
N VAL A 34 -12.23 12.88 9.04
CA VAL A 34 -12.56 13.50 7.73
C VAL A 34 -14.00 14.04 7.68
N GLY A 35 -14.88 13.57 8.56
CA GLY A 35 -16.29 13.98 8.61
C GLY A 35 -17.17 13.31 7.54
N ILE A 36 -16.87 12.05 7.20
CA ILE A 36 -17.62 11.24 6.22
C ILE A 36 -18.06 9.91 6.82
N ALA A 37 -18.96 9.20 6.14
CA ALA A 37 -19.25 7.80 6.42
C ALA A 37 -18.37 6.91 5.53
N ALA A 38 -17.66 5.93 6.09
CA ALA A 38 -16.91 4.94 5.34
C ALA A 38 -17.48 3.53 5.56
N ALA A 39 -17.77 2.84 4.45
CA ALA A 39 -18.05 1.41 4.44
C ALA A 39 -16.87 0.67 3.80
N TYR A 40 -16.70 -0.61 4.10
CA TYR A 40 -15.67 -1.42 3.47
C TYR A 40 -16.16 -2.85 3.19
N GLU A 41 -15.54 -3.47 2.19
CA GLU A 41 -15.76 -4.88 1.84
C GLU A 41 -14.40 -5.57 1.68
N TRP A 42 -14.24 -6.74 2.32
CA TRP A 42 -13.09 -7.61 2.05
C TRP A 42 -13.26 -8.31 0.72
N VAL A 43 -12.27 -8.14 -0.15
CA VAL A 43 -12.25 -8.71 -1.50
C VAL A 43 -11.12 -9.73 -1.60
N PRO A 44 -11.40 -11.03 -1.39
CA PRO A 44 -10.39 -12.08 -1.50
C PRO A 44 -9.74 -12.08 -2.89
N THR A 45 -8.42 -12.19 -2.93
CA THR A 45 -7.64 -12.05 -4.17
C THR A 45 -8.04 -13.07 -5.24
N GLU A 46 -8.39 -14.29 -4.87
CA GLU A 46 -8.88 -15.34 -5.79
C GLU A 46 -10.21 -15.00 -6.48
N ARG A 47 -11.00 -14.08 -5.91
CA ARG A 47 -12.28 -13.63 -6.48
C ARG A 47 -12.13 -12.49 -7.48
N ILE A 48 -10.93 -11.92 -7.63
CA ILE A 48 -10.65 -10.82 -8.55
C ILE A 48 -10.17 -11.41 -9.88
N ARG A 49 -11.11 -11.67 -10.78
CA ARG A 49 -10.86 -12.23 -12.12
C ARG A 49 -11.04 -11.22 -13.25
N SER A 50 -11.54 -10.03 -12.93
CA SER A 50 -11.72 -8.91 -13.86
C SER A 50 -11.70 -7.59 -13.11
N ALA A 51 -11.34 -6.51 -13.79
CA ALA A 51 -11.35 -5.15 -13.22
C ALA A 51 -12.74 -4.75 -12.70
N SER A 52 -13.83 -5.22 -13.34
CA SER A 52 -15.20 -4.93 -12.93
C SER A 52 -15.55 -5.37 -11.51
N ARG A 53 -14.79 -6.32 -10.94
CA ARG A 53 -14.99 -6.76 -9.54
C ARG A 53 -14.62 -5.66 -8.54
N VAL A 54 -13.72 -4.77 -8.91
CA VAL A 54 -13.18 -3.75 -7.99
C VAL A 54 -13.38 -2.31 -8.46
N ALA A 55 -13.78 -2.08 -9.70
CA ALA A 55 -13.91 -0.76 -10.30
C ALA A 55 -15.03 0.12 -9.71
N ALA A 56 -15.96 -0.47 -8.95
CA ALA A 56 -17.10 0.26 -8.35
C ALA A 56 -16.81 0.83 -6.95
N TYR A 57 -15.65 0.51 -6.35
CA TYR A 57 -15.27 1.10 -5.07
C TYR A 57 -14.76 2.53 -5.25
N ASP A 58 -15.01 3.36 -4.25
CA ASP A 58 -14.49 4.74 -4.20
C ASP A 58 -12.99 4.79 -3.88
N GLY A 59 -12.44 3.72 -3.33
CA GLY A 59 -11.02 3.52 -3.08
C GLY A 59 -10.69 2.04 -2.94
N LEU A 60 -9.44 1.69 -3.25
CA LEU A 60 -8.90 0.33 -3.09
C LEU A 60 -7.74 0.35 -2.11
N TRP A 61 -7.79 -0.53 -1.11
CA TRP A 61 -6.70 -0.75 -0.18
C TRP A 61 -6.19 -2.18 -0.30
N CYS A 62 -4.98 -2.34 -0.86
CA CYS A 62 -4.31 -3.63 -0.91
C CYS A 62 -3.60 -3.85 0.44
N VAL A 63 -4.11 -4.81 1.22
CA VAL A 63 -3.83 -4.97 2.66
C VAL A 63 -2.58 -5.82 2.93
N PRO A 64 -2.01 -5.79 4.14
CA PRO A 64 -0.89 -6.65 4.54
C PRO A 64 -1.15 -8.15 4.42
N ALA A 65 -0.12 -8.95 4.68
CA ALA A 65 -0.07 -10.41 4.67
C ALA A 65 0.08 -11.04 3.27
N SER A 66 1.29 -10.91 2.70
CA SER A 66 1.77 -11.75 1.59
C SER A 66 2.28 -13.13 2.12
N PRO A 67 2.34 -14.19 1.29
CA PRO A 67 1.85 -14.19 -0.09
C PRO A 67 0.32 -14.22 -0.15
N TYR A 68 -0.25 -13.50 -1.13
CA TYR A 68 -1.67 -13.59 -1.40
C TYR A 68 -2.03 -14.94 -2.06
N ARG A 69 -3.25 -15.43 -1.85
CA ARG A 69 -3.74 -16.64 -2.51
C ARG A 69 -3.74 -16.53 -4.02
N SER A 70 -3.94 -15.32 -4.54
CA SER A 70 -3.80 -15.01 -5.97
C SER A 70 -3.03 -13.70 -6.15
N MET A 71 -1.74 -13.80 -6.48
CA MET A 71 -0.94 -12.64 -6.88
C MET A 71 -1.60 -11.91 -8.05
N GLU A 72 -2.02 -12.65 -9.10
CA GLU A 72 -2.62 -12.06 -10.30
C GLU A 72 -3.91 -11.29 -9.98
N GLY A 73 -4.72 -11.76 -9.03
CA GLY A 73 -5.90 -11.03 -8.57
C GLY A 73 -5.54 -9.72 -7.88
N ALA A 74 -4.51 -9.72 -7.04
CA ALA A 74 -4.01 -8.51 -6.39
C ALA A 74 -3.46 -7.53 -7.43
N LEU A 75 -2.61 -7.99 -8.37
CA LEU A 75 -2.04 -7.15 -9.44
C LEU A 75 -3.15 -6.56 -10.33
N LEU A 76 -4.19 -7.33 -10.65
CA LEU A 76 -5.33 -6.84 -11.42
C LEU A 76 -6.09 -5.71 -10.70
N ALA A 77 -6.28 -5.82 -9.38
CA ALA A 77 -6.91 -4.78 -8.58
C ALA A 77 -6.05 -3.50 -8.54
N ILE A 78 -4.74 -3.65 -8.34
CA ILE A 78 -3.79 -2.53 -8.31
C ILE A 78 -3.75 -1.84 -9.67
N ARG A 79 -3.69 -2.61 -10.77
CA ARG A 79 -3.77 -2.09 -12.12
C ARG A 79 -5.07 -1.32 -12.37
N CYS A 80 -6.20 -1.87 -11.93
CA CYS A 80 -7.50 -1.21 -12.03
C CYS A 80 -7.49 0.14 -11.30
N ALA A 81 -6.91 0.21 -10.10
CA ALA A 81 -6.78 1.47 -9.36
C ALA A 81 -5.91 2.46 -10.13
N ARG A 82 -4.73 2.04 -10.60
CA ARG A 82 -3.79 2.89 -11.32
C ARG A 82 -4.36 3.44 -12.62
N GLU A 83 -4.91 2.57 -13.48
CA GLU A 83 -5.44 2.96 -14.80
C GLU A 83 -6.79 3.68 -14.69
N GLY A 84 -7.63 3.26 -13.76
CA GLY A 84 -8.95 3.83 -13.49
C GLY A 84 -8.91 5.11 -12.62
N ARG A 85 -7.72 5.54 -12.16
CA ARG A 85 -7.52 6.69 -11.27
C ARG A 85 -8.31 6.59 -9.96
N ILE A 86 -8.59 5.36 -9.50
CA ILE A 86 -9.27 5.09 -8.21
C ILE A 86 -8.24 5.29 -7.09
N PRO A 87 -8.52 6.11 -6.06
CA PRO A 87 -7.65 6.25 -4.90
C PRO A 87 -7.17 4.89 -4.37
N PHE A 88 -5.85 4.77 -4.21
CA PHE A 88 -5.19 3.51 -3.84
C PHE A 88 -4.27 3.68 -2.65
N LEU A 89 -4.40 2.78 -1.69
CA LEU A 89 -3.46 2.59 -0.59
C LEU A 89 -2.95 1.14 -0.64
N GLY A 90 -1.63 0.95 -0.54
CA GLY A 90 -1.02 -0.37 -0.40
C GLY A 90 -0.15 -0.42 0.84
N THR A 91 -0.38 -1.38 1.77
CA THR A 91 0.44 -1.49 2.97
C THR A 91 1.10 -2.87 3.06
N CYS A 92 2.39 -2.94 3.42
CA CYS A 92 3.21 -4.15 3.53
C CYS A 92 3.14 -5.02 2.26
N GLY A 93 2.38 -6.12 2.26
CA GLY A 93 2.14 -6.95 1.06
C GLY A 93 1.56 -6.16 -0.10
N GLY A 94 0.68 -5.18 0.18
CA GLY A 94 0.11 -4.29 -0.83
C GLY A 94 1.14 -3.39 -1.49
N PHE A 95 2.13 -2.89 -0.73
CA PHE A 95 3.28 -2.17 -1.27
C PHE A 95 4.10 -3.05 -2.20
N GLN A 96 4.44 -4.26 -1.76
CA GLN A 96 5.25 -5.20 -2.54
C GLN A 96 4.58 -5.51 -3.89
N HIS A 97 3.27 -5.74 -3.88
CA HIS A 97 2.51 -6.04 -5.11
C HIS A 97 2.30 -4.80 -5.99
N ALA A 98 2.24 -3.58 -5.42
CA ALA A 98 2.22 -2.35 -6.21
C ALA A 98 3.53 -2.16 -7.00
N ILE A 99 4.67 -2.49 -6.42
CA ILE A 99 5.97 -2.50 -7.11
C ILE A 99 5.99 -3.52 -8.25
N ILE A 100 5.51 -4.75 -8.00
CA ILE A 100 5.47 -5.80 -9.03
C ILE A 100 4.52 -5.40 -10.17
N GLU A 101 3.34 -4.87 -9.86
CA GLU A 101 2.39 -4.38 -10.86
C GLU A 101 3.01 -3.31 -11.75
N TYR A 102 3.65 -2.32 -11.13
CA TYR A 102 4.31 -1.24 -11.85
C TYR A 102 5.45 -1.77 -12.73
N ALA A 103 6.28 -2.65 -12.22
CA ALA A 103 7.36 -3.28 -12.96
C ALA A 103 6.83 -4.03 -14.20
N ARG A 104 5.79 -4.84 -14.04
CA ARG A 104 5.22 -5.64 -15.14
C ARG A 104 4.50 -4.79 -16.17
N ASN A 105 3.62 -3.90 -15.74
CA ASN A 105 2.66 -3.24 -16.63
C ASN A 105 3.07 -1.83 -17.07
N VAL A 106 4.02 -1.19 -16.39
CA VAL A 106 4.53 0.14 -16.78
C VAL A 106 5.93 0.04 -17.36
N LEU A 107 6.85 -0.69 -16.70
CA LEU A 107 8.23 -0.84 -17.19
C LEU A 107 8.39 -2.00 -18.20
N GLY A 108 7.37 -2.84 -18.38
CA GLY A 108 7.40 -3.96 -19.33
C GLY A 108 8.22 -5.18 -18.84
N TRP A 109 8.54 -5.24 -17.55
CA TRP A 109 9.29 -6.35 -16.94
C TRP A 109 8.34 -7.50 -16.60
N GLN A 110 7.90 -8.23 -17.62
CA GLN A 110 6.83 -9.23 -17.51
C GLN A 110 7.09 -10.32 -16.46
N ASP A 111 8.37 -10.67 -16.26
CA ASP A 111 8.80 -11.71 -15.31
C ASP A 111 9.13 -11.15 -13.91
N ALA A 112 8.86 -9.86 -13.66
CA ALA A 112 9.05 -9.28 -12.34
C ALA A 112 8.21 -10.03 -11.30
N THR A 113 8.84 -10.46 -10.20
CA THR A 113 8.17 -11.31 -9.22
C THR A 113 8.61 -11.01 -7.79
N HIS A 114 8.01 -11.73 -6.85
CA HIS A 114 8.30 -11.70 -5.42
C HIS A 114 9.27 -12.82 -5.06
N GLY A 115 10.43 -12.49 -4.48
CA GLY A 115 11.44 -13.48 -4.09
C GLY A 115 10.99 -14.47 -3.01
N GLU A 116 9.89 -14.21 -2.30
CA GLU A 116 9.29 -15.17 -1.38
C GLU A 116 8.61 -16.34 -2.12
N THR A 117 8.01 -16.07 -3.28
CA THR A 117 7.31 -17.08 -4.08
C THR A 117 8.22 -17.77 -5.09
N ASP A 118 9.28 -17.09 -5.55
CA ASP A 118 10.32 -17.64 -6.42
C ASP A 118 11.69 -17.04 -6.07
N SER A 119 12.41 -17.75 -5.22
CA SER A 119 13.75 -17.33 -4.76
C SER A 119 14.83 -17.47 -5.84
N THR A 120 14.55 -18.10 -6.97
CA THR A 120 15.47 -18.31 -8.09
C THR A 120 15.26 -17.35 -9.25
N ALA A 121 14.20 -16.54 -9.18
CA ALA A 121 13.86 -15.60 -10.23
C ALA A 121 14.94 -14.53 -10.42
N THR A 122 15.34 -14.31 -11.66
CA THR A 122 16.33 -13.28 -12.04
C THR A 122 15.77 -11.85 -11.89
N LEU A 123 14.43 -11.70 -11.94
CA LEU A 123 13.71 -10.43 -11.81
C LEU A 123 12.87 -10.39 -10.50
N ALA A 124 13.47 -10.85 -9.38
CA ALA A 124 12.88 -10.71 -8.06
C ALA A 124 13.00 -9.24 -7.60
N VAL A 125 12.05 -8.39 -8.03
CA VAL A 125 12.02 -6.95 -7.67
C VAL A 125 11.68 -6.72 -6.21
N ILE A 126 11.14 -7.73 -5.53
CA ILE A 126 10.97 -7.80 -4.08
C ILE A 126 11.90 -8.91 -3.57
N SER A 127 12.77 -8.58 -2.62
CA SER A 127 13.78 -9.48 -2.06
C SER A 127 13.80 -9.44 -0.53
N PRO A 128 14.42 -10.43 0.14
CA PRO A 128 14.59 -10.36 1.59
C PRO A 128 15.29 -9.06 2.01
N LEU A 129 14.82 -8.43 3.07
CA LEU A 129 15.49 -7.28 3.69
C LEU A 129 16.78 -7.76 4.38
N SER A 130 17.85 -6.98 4.27
CA SER A 130 19.14 -7.26 4.93
C SER A 130 19.02 -7.27 6.46
N CYS A 131 18.11 -6.47 7.01
CA CYS A 131 17.65 -6.50 8.39
C CYS A 131 16.13 -6.62 8.38
N GLY A 132 15.60 -7.84 8.51
CA GLY A 132 14.17 -8.05 8.64
C GLY A 132 13.65 -7.35 9.90
N ILE A 133 12.75 -6.40 9.74
CA ILE A 133 12.05 -5.79 10.89
C ILE A 133 10.91 -6.72 11.23
N ILE A 134 11.19 -7.69 12.08
CA ILE A 134 10.20 -8.64 12.57
C ILE A 134 9.53 -7.98 13.79
N ASP A 135 8.29 -7.53 13.62
CA ASP A 135 7.42 -6.94 14.65
C ASP A 135 8.11 -5.84 15.48
N GLY A 136 8.38 -4.73 14.82
CA GLY A 136 9.04 -3.58 15.42
C GLY A 136 8.53 -2.24 14.89
N SER A 137 8.94 -1.17 15.55
CA SER A 137 8.76 0.20 15.05
C SER A 137 10.12 0.78 14.66
N GLY A 138 10.11 1.63 13.62
CA GLY A 138 11.31 2.32 13.16
C GLY A 138 11.00 3.75 12.71
N SER A 139 12.02 4.59 12.72
CA SER A 139 11.96 5.92 12.12
C SER A 139 11.86 5.81 10.62
N VAL A 140 11.05 6.69 10.04
CA VAL A 140 10.85 6.82 8.60
C VAL A 140 11.00 8.29 8.23
N GLN A 141 11.96 8.58 7.38
CA GLN A 141 12.12 9.89 6.76
C GLN A 141 11.11 10.04 5.62
N LEU A 142 10.21 11.02 5.73
CA LEU A 142 9.20 11.34 4.74
C LEU A 142 9.75 12.41 3.79
N LEU A 143 9.70 12.15 2.48
CA LEU A 143 10.34 13.04 1.52
C LEU A 143 9.49 14.29 1.28
N ALA A 144 10.12 15.45 1.33
CA ALA A 144 9.46 16.74 1.15
C ALA A 144 8.69 16.81 -0.19
N GLY A 145 7.47 17.33 -0.14
CA GLY A 145 6.60 17.45 -1.30
C GLY A 145 5.83 16.18 -1.65
N SER A 146 6.03 15.08 -0.91
CA SER A 146 5.24 13.88 -1.05
C SER A 146 3.86 14.00 -0.38
N ARG A 147 2.87 13.21 -0.86
CA ARG A 147 1.55 13.13 -0.23
C ARG A 147 1.63 12.58 1.19
N ILE A 148 2.56 11.65 1.40
CA ILE A 148 2.76 11.08 2.72
C ILE A 148 3.29 12.11 3.71
N ALA A 149 4.28 12.93 3.35
CA ALA A 149 4.77 14.03 4.19
C ALA A 149 3.65 15.04 4.48
N ALA A 150 2.83 15.37 3.48
CA ALA A 150 1.66 16.24 3.66
C ALA A 150 0.62 15.63 4.61
N ALA A 151 0.36 14.33 4.55
CA ALA A 151 -0.57 13.64 5.43
C ALA A 151 -0.11 13.65 6.89
N TYR A 152 1.18 13.45 7.13
CA TYR A 152 1.76 13.47 8.49
C TYR A 152 2.03 14.87 9.02
N GLY A 153 2.11 15.86 8.13
CA GLY A 153 2.52 17.23 8.50
C GLY A 153 3.93 17.31 9.07
N SER A 154 4.80 16.37 8.69
CA SER A 154 6.17 16.19 9.20
C SER A 154 7.05 15.59 8.12
N ASP A 155 8.36 15.73 8.26
CA ASP A 155 9.39 15.07 7.46
C ASP A 155 9.90 13.75 8.10
N GLU A 156 9.39 13.40 9.27
CA GLU A 156 9.71 12.18 10.00
C GLU A 156 8.48 11.59 10.69
N ALA A 157 8.41 10.27 10.73
CA ALA A 157 7.41 9.52 11.47
C ALA A 157 8.04 8.26 12.11
N THR A 158 7.41 7.74 13.16
CA THR A 158 7.73 6.43 13.71
C THR A 158 6.60 5.48 13.38
N GLU A 159 6.91 4.45 12.58
CA GLU A 159 5.90 3.53 12.06
C GLU A 159 6.20 2.08 12.38
N GLU A 160 5.16 1.25 12.37
CA GLU A 160 5.26 -0.17 12.66
C GLU A 160 5.42 -1.00 11.39
N TYR A 161 6.23 -2.03 11.51
CA TYR A 161 6.52 -3.00 10.47
C TYR A 161 6.27 -4.42 10.96
N LEU A 162 5.85 -5.27 10.01
CA LEU A 162 5.91 -6.72 10.13
C LEU A 162 6.25 -7.26 8.74
N CYS A 163 7.47 -6.99 8.27
CA CYS A 163 7.90 -7.32 6.92
C CYS A 163 9.31 -7.90 6.91
N SER A 164 9.49 -9.01 6.19
CA SER A 164 10.79 -9.62 5.92
C SER A 164 11.31 -9.33 4.50
N TYR A 165 10.47 -8.76 3.64
CA TYR A 165 10.75 -8.49 2.23
C TYR A 165 10.49 -7.03 1.90
N GLY A 166 11.32 -6.46 1.01
CA GLY A 166 11.22 -5.10 0.52
C GLY A 166 11.69 -4.98 -0.93
N VAL A 167 11.79 -3.75 -1.43
CA VAL A 167 12.30 -3.52 -2.78
C VAL A 167 13.75 -3.99 -2.88
N ASN A 168 14.03 -4.81 -3.89
CA ASN A 168 15.39 -5.23 -4.19
C ASN A 168 16.23 -4.01 -4.62
N PRO A 169 17.34 -3.69 -3.92
CA PRO A 169 18.16 -2.52 -4.21
C PRO A 169 18.66 -2.44 -5.65
N ASP A 170 18.90 -3.59 -6.30
CA ASP A 170 19.41 -3.65 -7.68
C ASP A 170 18.43 -3.06 -8.69
N PHE A 171 17.14 -3.10 -8.41
CA PHE A 171 16.07 -2.59 -9.29
C PHE A 171 15.53 -1.21 -8.88
N ARG A 172 15.84 -0.74 -7.66
CA ARG A 172 15.30 0.50 -7.09
C ARG A 172 15.42 1.69 -8.03
N ALA A 173 16.62 1.98 -8.52
CA ALA A 173 16.86 3.15 -9.37
C ALA A 173 16.00 3.14 -10.63
N SER A 174 15.82 1.98 -11.25
CA SER A 174 15.00 1.84 -12.47
C SER A 174 13.50 1.91 -12.16
N LEU A 175 13.06 1.40 -11.00
CA LEU A 175 11.67 1.47 -10.57
C LEU A 175 11.21 2.91 -10.36
N VAL A 176 12.06 3.76 -9.81
CA VAL A 176 11.71 5.15 -9.46
C VAL A 176 12.24 6.20 -10.45
N ALA A 177 12.70 5.77 -11.62
CA ALA A 177 13.18 6.68 -12.66
C ALA A 177 12.05 7.40 -13.43
N GLY A 178 10.81 6.95 -13.25
CA GLY A 178 9.62 7.45 -13.94
C GLY A 178 8.62 8.13 -12.99
N PRO A 179 7.31 8.02 -13.30
CA PRO A 179 6.26 8.63 -12.50
C PRO A 179 6.05 7.97 -11.12
N LEU A 180 6.55 6.74 -10.89
CA LEU A 180 6.59 6.17 -9.55
C LEU A 180 7.77 6.79 -8.80
N ARG A 181 7.50 7.47 -7.70
CA ARG A 181 8.53 8.17 -6.91
C ARG A 181 8.66 7.61 -5.50
N GLU A 182 9.88 7.68 -4.99
CA GLU A 182 10.09 7.46 -3.57
C GLU A 182 9.40 8.56 -2.76
N SER A 183 8.74 8.16 -1.68
CA SER A 183 8.09 9.08 -0.76
C SER A 183 8.51 8.90 0.69
N ALA A 184 9.16 7.78 1.03
CA ALA A 184 9.78 7.59 2.33
C ALA A 184 10.96 6.61 2.31
N ARG A 185 11.91 6.81 3.24
CA ARG A 185 13.09 5.97 3.48
C ARG A 185 13.25 5.71 4.97
N ASP A 186 13.95 4.65 5.32
CA ASP A 186 14.42 4.47 6.71
C ASP A 186 15.79 5.13 6.95
N ASP A 187 16.31 4.97 8.17
CA ASP A 187 17.59 5.53 8.60
C ASP A 187 18.79 4.97 7.82
N THR A 188 18.66 3.81 7.20
CA THR A 188 19.67 3.21 6.32
C THR A 188 19.58 3.71 4.88
N GLY A 189 18.54 4.48 4.57
CA GLY A 189 18.23 4.98 3.25
C GLY A 189 17.44 4.01 2.37
N ASP A 190 16.99 2.88 2.91
CA ASP A 190 16.18 1.91 2.18
C ASP A 190 14.77 2.45 1.91
N LEU A 191 14.24 2.12 0.73
CA LEU A 191 12.92 2.53 0.29
C LEU A 191 11.81 1.95 1.17
N ARG A 192 10.97 2.82 1.74
CA ARG A 192 9.87 2.44 2.64
C ARG A 192 8.49 2.87 2.14
N ALA A 193 8.42 3.81 1.21
CA ALA A 193 7.17 4.15 0.55
C ALA A 193 7.39 4.71 -0.85
N VAL A 194 6.39 4.53 -1.69
CA VAL A 194 6.31 5.11 -3.04
C VAL A 194 4.94 5.76 -3.25
N GLU A 195 4.92 6.71 -4.18
CA GLU A 195 3.69 7.30 -4.69
C GLU A 195 3.77 7.50 -6.20
N LEU A 196 2.63 7.48 -6.88
CA LEU A 196 2.53 7.68 -8.31
C LEU A 196 2.17 9.14 -8.60
N ASP A 197 3.00 9.81 -9.41
CA ASP A 197 2.69 11.13 -9.96
C ASP A 197 1.43 11.08 -10.82
N ASP A 198 0.80 12.23 -10.99
CA ASP A 198 -0.40 12.39 -11.83
C ASP A 198 -1.60 11.48 -11.47
N HIS A 199 -1.54 10.79 -10.32
CA HIS A 199 -2.67 10.02 -9.79
C HIS A 199 -3.33 10.80 -8.64
N PRO A 200 -4.68 10.81 -8.50
CA PRO A 200 -5.36 11.49 -7.39
C PRO A 200 -4.80 11.11 -6.02
N PHE A 201 -4.67 9.81 -5.79
CA PHE A 201 -4.01 9.24 -4.62
C PHE A 201 -3.57 7.82 -4.95
N PHE A 202 -2.28 7.59 -5.10
CA PHE A 202 -1.70 6.25 -5.21
C PHE A 202 -0.45 6.24 -4.35
N VAL A 203 -0.59 5.70 -3.16
CA VAL A 203 0.47 5.63 -2.15
C VAL A 203 0.61 4.19 -1.68
N ALA A 204 1.84 3.73 -1.58
CA ALA A 204 2.12 2.41 -1.03
C ALA A 204 3.28 2.49 -0.03
N THR A 205 3.13 1.82 1.13
CA THR A 205 4.09 1.84 2.24
C THR A 205 4.46 0.42 2.67
N LEU A 206 5.74 0.19 2.94
CA LEU A 206 6.18 -1.07 3.51
C LEU A 206 5.75 -1.18 4.98
N PHE A 207 5.67 -0.06 5.70
CA PHE A 207 5.12 0.00 7.04
C PHE A 207 3.58 -0.04 7.04
N GLN A 208 3.01 -0.24 8.22
CA GLN A 208 1.60 -0.52 8.46
C GLN A 208 0.96 0.59 9.32
N PRO A 209 0.62 1.77 8.74
CA PRO A 209 0.10 2.92 9.50
C PRO A 209 -1.22 2.62 10.21
N GLU A 210 -2.00 1.66 9.72
CA GLU A 210 -3.25 1.20 10.33
C GLU A 210 -3.06 0.65 11.74
N ARG A 211 -1.87 0.10 12.07
CA ARG A 211 -1.61 -0.48 13.40
C ARG A 211 -1.66 0.55 14.53
N ALA A 212 -1.49 1.82 14.22
CA ALA A 212 -1.67 2.91 15.19
C ALA A 212 -3.06 2.87 15.83
N ALA A 213 -4.09 2.46 15.07
CA ALA A 213 -5.47 2.38 15.58
C ALA A 213 -5.67 1.32 16.68
N LEU A 214 -4.84 0.28 16.75
CA LEU A 214 -4.86 -0.69 17.84
C LEU A 214 -4.55 -0.04 19.21
N ARG A 215 -3.92 1.13 19.20
CA ARG A 215 -3.60 1.92 20.41
C ARG A 215 -4.44 3.18 20.53
N GLY A 216 -5.52 3.28 19.74
CA GLY A 216 -6.37 4.47 19.71
C GLY A 216 -5.67 5.73 19.17
N LYS A 217 -4.59 5.57 18.40
CA LYS A 217 -3.88 6.67 17.75
C LYS A 217 -4.40 6.91 16.33
N PRO A 218 -4.38 8.15 15.84
CA PRO A 218 -4.76 8.45 14.46
C PRO A 218 -3.80 7.77 13.47
N ALA A 219 -4.30 7.52 12.27
CA ALA A 219 -3.53 7.03 11.13
C ALA A 219 -3.59 8.05 10.00
N PRO A 220 -2.70 9.07 9.98
CA PRO A 220 -2.81 10.23 9.07
C PRO A 220 -2.88 9.84 7.60
N LEU A 221 -2.16 8.79 7.20
CA LEU A 221 -2.19 8.31 5.81
C LEU A 221 -3.55 7.71 5.45
N VAL A 222 -4.24 7.05 6.39
CA VAL A 222 -5.59 6.51 6.17
C VAL A 222 -6.61 7.65 6.07
N GLU A 223 -6.45 8.72 6.86
CA GLU A 223 -7.27 9.93 6.77
C GLU A 223 -7.10 10.59 5.40
N ALA A 224 -5.86 10.77 4.91
CA ALA A 224 -5.58 11.32 3.60
C ALA A 224 -6.15 10.45 2.46
N PHE A 225 -6.06 9.11 2.59
CA PHE A 225 -6.68 8.18 1.65
C PHE A 225 -8.20 8.35 1.58
N LEU A 226 -8.89 8.36 2.73
CA LEU A 226 -10.35 8.55 2.76
C LEU A 226 -10.77 9.94 2.23
N ALA A 227 -10.00 10.98 2.54
CA ALA A 227 -10.24 12.32 1.98
C ALA A 227 -10.14 12.32 0.45
N ALA A 228 -9.16 11.61 -0.12
CA ALA A 228 -9.03 11.45 -1.56
C ALA A 228 -10.20 10.66 -2.17
N CYS A 229 -10.68 9.60 -1.51
CA CYS A 229 -11.85 8.83 -1.94
C CYS A 229 -13.15 9.67 -1.96
N ALA A 230 -13.23 10.68 -1.10
CA ALA A 230 -14.39 11.57 -0.99
C ALA A 230 -14.30 12.83 -1.87
N ALA A 231 -13.17 13.08 -2.53
CA ALA A 231 -12.89 14.34 -3.23
C ALA A 231 -13.72 14.57 -4.51
N GLU A 232 -14.32 13.53 -5.09
CA GLU A 232 -15.14 13.60 -6.31
C GLU A 232 -16.58 14.05 -6.05
#